data_c91145678e386406214ec2b9ae11641b
#
_entry.id   c91145678e386406214ec2b9ae11641b
#
_cell.length_a   1.000
_cell.length_b   1.000
_cell.length_c   1.000
_cell.angle_alpha   90.00
_cell.angle_beta   90.00
_cell.angle_gamma   90.00
#
_symmetry.space_group_name_H-M   'P 1'
#
loop_
_entity.id
_entity.type
_entity.pdbx_description
1 polymer ?
#
loop_
_entity_poly.entity_id
_entity_poly.type
_entity_poly.pdbx_seq_one_letter_code
_entity_poly.pdbx_strand_id
1 'polypeptide(L)'
;LSDKKTFINQLSKEIIKIGEKAIKQNKKIAIRLNGTSDQDFISIIKKYNNLDLLNDKQFKNLVFYDYTAILGKIKKYINTSYSLTLSRKEDNENEIVQALKLGGNVAAVFRDDLPTKYKGYTVVNGDSSDLEMIYNKNVILGLKAKGDAKKDKSGFVIDVNLN
;
A
#
# COMPACT_ATOMS: atom_id res chain seq x y z
N LEU A 1 -7.24 -14.84 -22.18
CA LEU A 1 -7.30 -15.66 -20.93
C LEU A 1 -6.01 -16.45 -20.69
N SER A 2 -5.32 -16.94 -21.73
CA SER A 2 -4.04 -17.66 -21.60
C SER A 2 -2.94 -16.76 -20.98
N ASP A 3 -2.82 -15.53 -21.42
CA ASP A 3 -1.80 -14.59 -20.95
C ASP A 3 -1.89 -14.27 -19.46
N LYS A 4 -3.11 -14.09 -18.92
CA LYS A 4 -3.31 -13.80 -17.49
C LYS A 4 -2.84 -14.99 -16.62
N LYS A 5 -3.21 -16.21 -16.98
CA LYS A 5 -2.81 -17.41 -16.24
C LYS A 5 -1.31 -17.62 -16.30
N THR A 6 -0.70 -17.43 -17.46
CA THR A 6 0.75 -17.50 -17.66
C THR A 6 1.48 -16.47 -16.79
N PHE A 7 1.01 -15.22 -16.78
CA PHE A 7 1.57 -14.17 -15.93
C PHE A 7 1.46 -14.54 -14.43
N ILE A 8 0.30 -15.00 -13.96
CA ILE A 8 0.13 -15.37 -12.55
C ILE A 8 1.02 -16.55 -12.17
N ASN A 9 1.17 -17.53 -13.05
CA ASN A 9 2.09 -18.66 -12.82
C ASN A 9 3.54 -18.19 -12.72
N GLN A 10 3.97 -17.27 -13.59
CA GLN A 10 5.32 -16.72 -13.55
C GLN A 10 5.56 -15.91 -12.27
N LEU A 11 4.65 -15.00 -11.94
CA LEU A 11 4.70 -14.20 -10.72
C LEU A 11 4.79 -15.08 -9.46
N SER A 12 3.98 -16.14 -9.41
CA SER A 12 4.00 -17.08 -8.27
C SER A 12 5.35 -17.81 -8.15
N LYS A 13 5.93 -18.24 -9.26
CA LYS A 13 7.26 -18.87 -9.26
C LYS A 13 8.34 -17.91 -8.76
N GLU A 14 8.28 -16.64 -9.13
CA GLU A 14 9.22 -15.62 -8.66
C GLU A 14 9.07 -15.37 -7.16
N ILE A 15 7.84 -15.25 -6.67
CA ILE A 15 7.58 -15.07 -5.23
C ILE A 15 8.09 -16.26 -4.43
N ILE A 16 7.89 -17.50 -4.89
CA ILE A 16 8.42 -18.70 -4.23
C ILE A 16 9.95 -18.63 -4.12
N LYS A 17 10.65 -18.33 -5.22
CA LYS A 17 12.12 -18.19 -5.23
C LYS A 17 12.61 -17.10 -4.26
N ILE A 18 11.90 -15.97 -4.21
CA ILE A 18 12.22 -14.88 -3.27
C ILE A 18 12.00 -15.37 -1.84
N GLY A 19 10.93 -16.10 -1.55
CA GLY A 19 10.63 -16.68 -0.23
C GLY A 19 11.74 -17.64 0.22
N GLU A 20 12.16 -18.57 -0.62
CA GLU A 20 13.26 -19.49 -0.36
C GLU A 20 14.57 -18.75 -0.07
N LYS A 21 14.90 -17.74 -0.89
CA LYS A 21 16.08 -16.88 -0.69
C LYS A 21 16.00 -16.12 0.66
N ALA A 22 14.85 -15.55 0.99
CA ALA A 22 14.63 -14.81 2.23
C ALA A 22 14.85 -15.72 3.46
N ILE A 23 14.35 -16.96 3.42
CA ILE A 23 14.56 -17.95 4.47
C ILE A 23 16.04 -18.33 4.56
N LYS A 24 16.68 -18.70 3.44
CA LYS A 24 18.09 -19.08 3.39
C LYS A 24 19.03 -18.01 3.94
N GLN A 25 18.71 -16.72 3.67
CA GLN A 25 19.52 -15.59 4.12
C GLN A 25 19.11 -15.07 5.50
N ASN A 26 18.08 -15.65 6.12
CA ASN A 26 17.47 -15.15 7.36
C ASN A 26 17.16 -13.64 7.32
N LYS A 27 16.61 -13.17 6.21
CA LYS A 27 16.26 -11.75 5.96
C LYS A 27 14.78 -11.61 5.68
N LYS A 28 14.18 -10.52 6.14
CA LYS A 28 12.86 -10.09 5.68
C LYS A 28 13.00 -9.35 4.35
N ILE A 29 12.15 -9.68 3.37
CA ILE A 29 12.10 -9.02 2.06
C ILE A 29 10.71 -8.42 1.88
N ALA A 30 10.66 -7.12 1.61
CA ALA A 30 9.43 -6.41 1.30
C ALA A 30 9.14 -6.53 -0.21
N ILE A 31 7.89 -6.86 -0.55
CA ILE A 31 7.44 -7.05 -1.94
C ILE A 31 6.23 -6.15 -2.18
N ARG A 32 6.33 -5.28 -3.18
CA ARG A 32 5.22 -4.53 -3.73
C ARG A 32 4.66 -5.28 -4.95
N LEU A 33 3.40 -5.72 -4.87
CA LEU A 33 2.77 -6.51 -5.93
C LEU A 33 2.22 -5.66 -7.07
N ASN A 34 1.80 -4.42 -6.78
CA ASN A 34 1.22 -3.50 -7.74
C ASN A 34 2.15 -2.31 -8.01
N GLY A 35 2.82 -2.28 -9.16
CA GLY A 35 3.58 -1.12 -9.60
C GLY A 35 2.68 -0.03 -10.19
N THR A 36 1.86 -0.42 -11.18
CA THR A 36 0.98 0.49 -11.95
C THR A 36 -0.47 0.02 -12.00
N SER A 37 -0.81 -1.06 -11.29
CA SER A 37 -2.16 -1.61 -11.21
C SER A 37 -2.70 -1.55 -9.78
N ASP A 38 -3.98 -1.85 -9.60
CA ASP A 38 -4.62 -2.02 -8.30
C ASP A 38 -5.36 -3.36 -8.26
N GLN A 39 -4.64 -4.45 -8.63
CA GLN A 39 -5.17 -5.81 -8.62
C GLN A 39 -5.07 -6.43 -7.23
N ASP A 40 -5.98 -7.33 -6.91
CA ASP A 40 -5.90 -8.13 -5.67
C ASP A 40 -5.07 -9.40 -5.93
N PHE A 41 -3.75 -9.24 -6.11
CA PHE A 41 -2.85 -10.35 -6.40
C PHE A 41 -2.82 -11.41 -5.30
N ILE A 42 -3.03 -11.05 -4.05
CA ILE A 42 -3.13 -12.02 -2.94
C ILE A 42 -4.25 -13.03 -3.22
N SER A 43 -5.45 -12.53 -3.52
CA SER A 43 -6.59 -13.41 -3.84
C SER A 43 -6.44 -14.11 -5.18
N ILE A 44 -5.89 -13.44 -6.17
CA ILE A 44 -5.70 -14.00 -7.52
C ILE A 44 -4.73 -15.19 -7.46
N ILE A 45 -3.58 -15.04 -6.81
CA ILE A 45 -2.58 -16.10 -6.67
C ILE A 45 -3.15 -17.26 -5.86
N LYS A 46 -3.87 -16.99 -4.78
CA LYS A 46 -4.54 -18.03 -4.00
C LYS A 46 -5.53 -18.82 -4.86
N LYS A 47 -6.33 -18.12 -5.67
CA LYS A 47 -7.35 -18.74 -6.55
C LYS A 47 -6.74 -19.60 -7.65
N TYR A 48 -5.68 -19.13 -8.33
CA TYR A 48 -5.12 -19.80 -9.50
C TYR A 48 -4.08 -20.86 -9.16
N ASN A 49 -3.30 -20.66 -8.11
CA ASN A 49 -2.14 -21.50 -7.78
C ASN A 49 -2.22 -22.12 -6.39
N ASN A 50 -3.30 -21.89 -5.65
CA ASN A 50 -3.53 -22.39 -4.28
C ASN A 50 -2.37 -22.02 -3.31
N LEU A 51 -1.77 -20.84 -3.47
CA LEU A 51 -0.72 -20.32 -2.60
C LEU A 51 -1.28 -19.26 -1.68
N ASP A 52 -1.19 -19.45 -0.38
CA ASP A 52 -1.56 -18.43 0.62
C ASP A 52 -0.35 -17.59 1.01
N LEU A 53 -0.14 -16.52 0.28
CA LEU A 53 1.04 -15.64 0.48
C LEU A 53 1.14 -15.03 1.89
N LEU A 54 0.02 -14.96 2.62
CA LEU A 54 -0.02 -14.32 3.93
C LEU A 54 0.13 -15.32 5.09
N ASN A 55 -0.16 -16.62 4.88
CA ASN A 55 -0.22 -17.61 5.95
C ASN A 55 0.72 -18.82 5.75
N ASP A 56 1.15 -19.12 4.51
CA ASP A 56 2.03 -20.25 4.27
C ASP A 56 3.43 -19.98 4.85
N LYS A 57 3.97 -20.95 5.58
CA LYS A 57 5.29 -20.86 6.25
C LYS A 57 6.44 -20.53 5.31
N GLN A 58 6.36 -20.93 4.04
CA GLN A 58 7.37 -20.63 3.03
C GLN A 58 7.49 -19.12 2.74
N PHE A 59 6.48 -18.31 3.06
CA PHE A 59 6.46 -16.87 2.87
C PHE A 59 6.64 -16.06 4.16
N LYS A 60 6.94 -16.71 5.30
CA LYS A 60 7.06 -16.06 6.62
C LYS A 60 8.07 -14.90 6.69
N ASN A 61 9.04 -14.90 5.79
CA ASN A 61 10.06 -13.85 5.69
C ASN A 61 9.75 -12.81 4.61
N LEU A 62 8.59 -12.91 3.95
CA LEU A 62 8.12 -11.89 3.01
C LEU A 62 7.14 -10.94 3.70
N VAL A 63 7.23 -9.67 3.37
CA VAL A 63 6.28 -8.63 3.79
C VAL A 63 5.68 -8.01 2.54
N PHE A 64 4.40 -8.21 2.34
CA PHE A 64 3.70 -7.63 1.19
C PHE A 64 3.16 -6.25 1.55
N TYR A 65 3.29 -5.31 0.62
CA TYR A 65 2.77 -3.96 0.76
C TYR A 65 2.32 -3.38 -0.57
N ASP A 66 1.34 -2.49 -0.55
CA ASP A 66 0.85 -1.78 -1.74
C ASP A 66 0.09 -0.51 -1.38
N TYR A 67 -0.05 0.37 -2.37
CA TYR A 67 -1.06 1.41 -2.39
C TYR A 67 -2.34 0.89 -3.05
N THR A 68 -3.48 1.40 -2.63
CA THR A 68 -4.78 1.07 -3.25
C THR A 68 -5.70 2.29 -3.27
N ALA A 69 -6.54 2.37 -4.28
CA ALA A 69 -7.63 3.34 -4.35
C ALA A 69 -8.96 2.76 -3.84
N ILE A 70 -8.97 1.51 -3.36
CA ILE A 70 -10.18 0.73 -3.08
C ILE A 70 -10.30 0.48 -1.57
N LEU A 71 -11.21 1.19 -0.90
CA LEU A 71 -11.49 1.00 0.53
C LEU A 71 -11.86 -0.46 0.89
N GLY A 72 -12.55 -1.16 0.00
CA GLY A 72 -12.90 -2.57 0.19
C GLY A 72 -11.70 -3.47 0.42
N LYS A 73 -10.56 -3.18 -0.20
CA LYS A 73 -9.30 -3.90 0.04
C LYS A 73 -8.74 -3.62 1.43
N ILE A 74 -8.77 -2.36 1.89
CA ILE A 74 -8.38 -2.01 3.26
C ILE A 74 -9.22 -2.84 4.25
N LYS A 75 -10.55 -2.82 4.13
CA LYS A 75 -11.46 -3.60 4.99
C LYS A 75 -11.14 -5.09 4.99
N LYS A 76 -10.78 -5.63 3.82
CA LYS A 76 -10.47 -7.06 3.66
C LYS A 76 -9.17 -7.46 4.34
N TYR A 77 -8.15 -6.61 4.27
CA TYR A 77 -6.79 -6.98 4.67
C TYR A 77 -6.27 -6.30 5.94
N ILE A 78 -7.06 -5.43 6.58
CA ILE A 78 -6.60 -4.62 7.73
C ILE A 78 -6.07 -5.47 8.90
N ASN A 79 -6.59 -6.67 9.10
CA ASN A 79 -6.18 -7.58 10.16
C ASN A 79 -5.21 -8.68 9.68
N THR A 80 -4.49 -8.45 8.59
CA THR A 80 -3.52 -9.38 8.02
C THR A 80 -2.12 -8.78 8.02
N SER A 81 -1.13 -9.56 7.57
CA SER A 81 0.25 -9.11 7.37
C SER A 81 0.46 -8.30 6.06
N TYR A 82 -0.60 -8.07 5.27
CA TYR A 82 -0.53 -7.26 4.06
C TYR A 82 -0.68 -5.77 4.40
N SER A 83 0.38 -4.99 4.23
CA SER A 83 0.40 -3.56 4.53
C SER A 83 -0.20 -2.77 3.36
N LEU A 84 -1.49 -2.43 3.46
CA LEU A 84 -2.18 -1.60 2.47
C LEU A 84 -2.32 -0.17 2.95
N THR A 85 -2.05 0.77 2.03
CA THR A 85 -2.23 2.21 2.23
C THR A 85 -3.26 2.73 1.23
N LEU A 86 -4.34 3.36 1.74
CA LEU A 86 -5.36 3.97 0.87
C LEU A 86 -4.83 5.28 0.31
N SER A 87 -4.86 5.43 -1.01
CA SER A 87 -4.49 6.67 -1.68
C SER A 87 -5.62 7.69 -1.60
N ARG A 88 -5.34 8.87 -1.01
CA ARG A 88 -6.28 9.98 -1.04
C ARG A 88 -6.38 10.56 -2.45
N LYS A 89 -7.61 10.86 -2.84
CA LYS A 89 -7.98 11.56 -4.07
C LYS A 89 -8.81 12.79 -3.72
N GLU A 90 -9.14 13.58 -4.72
CA GLU A 90 -9.98 14.77 -4.59
C GLU A 90 -11.42 14.47 -4.09
N ASP A 91 -11.94 13.27 -4.38
CA ASP A 91 -13.35 12.91 -4.22
C ASP A 91 -13.60 11.76 -3.21
N ASN A 92 -12.56 11.21 -2.55
CA ASN A 92 -12.70 10.03 -1.68
C ASN A 92 -12.55 10.32 -0.17
N GLU A 93 -12.84 11.52 0.27
CA GLU A 93 -12.62 11.95 1.66
C GLU A 93 -13.32 11.08 2.69
N ASN A 94 -14.56 10.65 2.43
CA ASN A 94 -15.30 9.75 3.33
C ASN A 94 -14.63 8.38 3.48
N GLU A 95 -14.01 7.87 2.41
CA GLU A 95 -13.28 6.61 2.42
C GLU A 95 -11.98 6.72 3.23
N ILE A 96 -11.30 7.88 3.13
CA ILE A 96 -10.11 8.20 3.91
C ILE A 96 -10.41 8.14 5.40
N VAL A 97 -11.47 8.82 5.84
CA VAL A 97 -11.88 8.82 7.25
C VAL A 97 -12.24 7.41 7.72
N GLN A 98 -12.92 6.62 6.88
CA GLN A 98 -13.24 5.22 7.22
C GLN A 98 -11.98 4.36 7.35
N ALA A 99 -11.01 4.48 6.41
CA ALA A 99 -9.76 3.73 6.46
C ALA A 99 -8.97 4.03 7.75
N LEU A 100 -8.85 5.30 8.12
CA LEU A 100 -8.16 5.73 9.34
C LEU A 100 -8.88 5.23 10.61
N LYS A 101 -10.22 5.30 10.67
CA LYS A 101 -10.99 4.75 11.79
C LYS A 101 -10.83 3.24 11.95
N LEU A 102 -10.57 2.51 10.87
CA LEU A 102 -10.27 1.08 10.89
C LEU A 102 -8.81 0.78 11.31
N GLY A 103 -7.97 1.80 11.50
CA GLY A 103 -6.55 1.62 11.82
C GLY A 103 -5.64 1.46 10.59
N GLY A 104 -6.17 1.71 9.39
CA GLY A 104 -5.42 1.67 8.13
C GLY A 104 -4.55 2.92 7.93
N ASN A 105 -3.56 2.81 7.04
CA ASN A 105 -2.76 3.93 6.59
C ASN A 105 -3.40 4.62 5.38
N VAL A 106 -3.13 5.91 5.25
CA VAL A 106 -3.55 6.74 4.13
C VAL A 106 -2.36 7.47 3.54
N ALA A 107 -2.23 7.51 2.23
CA ALA A 107 -1.27 8.37 1.54
C ALA A 107 -1.98 9.65 1.08
N ALA A 108 -1.39 10.81 1.38
CA ALA A 108 -1.91 12.11 0.98
C ALA A 108 -0.79 13.03 0.51
N VAL A 109 -1.07 13.80 -0.55
CA VAL A 109 -0.11 14.75 -1.12
C VAL A 109 -0.36 16.14 -0.56
N PHE A 110 0.67 16.77 -0.03
CA PHE A 110 0.65 18.13 0.52
C PHE A 110 1.43 19.09 -0.39
N ARG A 111 0.96 20.32 -0.48
CA ARG A 111 1.53 21.34 -1.39
C ARG A 111 2.95 21.71 -1.00
N ASP A 112 3.14 22.03 0.26
CA ASP A 112 4.41 22.56 0.78
C ASP A 112 4.97 21.61 1.85
N ASP A 113 5.13 22.08 3.07
CA ASP A 113 5.65 21.28 4.17
C ASP A 113 4.61 20.30 4.72
N LEU A 114 5.09 19.16 5.18
CA LEU A 114 4.23 18.17 5.81
C LEU A 114 3.81 18.66 7.19
N PRO A 115 2.49 18.72 7.50
CA PRO A 115 2.04 19.03 8.84
C PRO A 115 2.37 17.87 9.79
N THR A 116 2.48 18.14 11.08
CA THR A 116 2.66 17.08 12.09
C THR A 116 1.41 16.21 12.23
N LYS A 117 0.24 16.79 11.99
CA LYS A 117 -1.07 16.10 12.02
C LYS A 117 -1.97 16.61 10.89
N TYR A 118 -2.79 15.72 10.38
CA TYR A 118 -3.89 16.04 9.48
C TYR A 118 -5.12 15.24 9.88
N LYS A 119 -6.28 15.91 10.01
CA LYS A 119 -7.55 15.30 10.51
C LYS A 119 -7.40 14.56 11.85
N GLY A 120 -6.52 15.03 12.71
CA GLY A 120 -6.25 14.40 14.01
C GLY A 120 -5.28 13.23 14.00
N TYR A 121 -4.86 12.75 12.83
CA TYR A 121 -3.90 11.64 12.67
C TYR A 121 -2.48 12.15 12.44
N THR A 122 -1.50 11.40 12.94
CA THR A 122 -0.08 11.70 12.74
C THR A 122 0.30 11.61 11.26
N VAL A 123 1.04 12.59 10.77
CA VAL A 123 1.63 12.57 9.43
C VAL A 123 3.09 12.14 9.55
N VAL A 124 3.46 11.11 8.82
CA VAL A 124 4.84 10.65 8.67
C VAL A 124 5.34 10.93 7.25
N ASN A 125 6.63 11.15 7.10
CA ASN A 125 7.23 11.45 5.79
C ASN A 125 7.27 10.20 4.90
N GLY A 126 6.31 10.07 3.98
CA GLY A 126 6.23 8.98 3.02
C GLY A 126 7.22 9.10 1.85
N ASP A 127 7.85 10.29 1.66
CA ASP A 127 8.89 10.46 0.63
C ASP A 127 10.25 9.87 1.06
N SER A 128 10.45 9.55 2.33
CA SER A 128 11.70 8.98 2.84
C SER A 128 11.90 7.53 2.37
N SER A 129 10.85 6.73 2.42
CA SER A 129 10.85 5.33 1.98
C SER A 129 9.43 4.80 1.85
N ASP A 130 9.17 3.96 0.85
CA ASP A 130 7.93 3.16 0.76
C ASP A 130 7.75 2.21 1.95
N LEU A 131 8.81 1.90 2.69
CA LEU A 131 8.76 1.03 3.87
C LEU A 131 8.07 1.68 5.06
N GLU A 132 7.88 3.00 5.06
CA GLU A 132 7.17 3.71 6.13
C GLU A 132 5.74 3.15 6.34
N MET A 133 5.08 2.70 5.27
CA MET A 133 3.77 2.05 5.37
C MET A 133 3.80 0.70 6.07
N ILE A 134 4.94 0.03 6.15
CA ILE A 134 5.12 -1.26 6.82
C ILE A 134 5.37 -1.04 8.31
N TYR A 135 6.16 -0.03 8.65
CA TYR A 135 6.57 0.25 10.03
C TYR A 135 5.55 1.05 10.83
N ASN A 136 4.68 1.80 10.13
CA ASN A 136 3.68 2.65 10.76
C ASN A 136 2.26 2.09 10.54
N LYS A 137 1.38 2.31 11.53
CA LYS A 137 -0.04 1.97 11.44
C LYS A 137 -0.88 3.14 11.90
N ASN A 138 -2.04 3.29 11.27
CA ASN A 138 -3.00 4.35 11.58
C ASN A 138 -2.40 5.76 11.45
N VAL A 139 -1.62 5.95 10.38
CA VAL A 139 -0.96 7.23 10.09
C VAL A 139 -1.30 7.71 8.67
N ILE A 140 -1.01 8.96 8.43
CA ILE A 140 -1.02 9.54 7.09
C ILE A 140 0.42 9.58 6.58
N LEU A 141 0.68 8.89 5.47
CA LEU A 141 1.92 8.98 4.73
C LEU A 141 1.87 10.25 3.89
N GLY A 142 2.50 11.30 4.39
CA GLY A 142 2.58 12.59 3.73
C GLY A 142 3.61 12.56 2.60
N LEU A 143 3.18 12.97 1.42
CA LEU A 143 4.01 13.11 0.23
C LEU A 143 4.02 14.58 -0.17
N LYS A 144 5.19 15.14 -0.52
CA LYS A 144 5.26 16.51 -1.05
C LYS A 144 4.90 16.54 -2.53
N ALA A 145 4.11 17.54 -2.93
CA ALA A 145 3.76 17.75 -4.32
C ALA A 145 5.00 17.97 -5.19
N LYS A 146 5.12 17.20 -6.28
CA LYS A 146 6.26 17.26 -7.22
C LYS A 146 5.75 17.53 -8.63
N GLY A 147 6.59 18.17 -9.46
CA GLY A 147 6.26 18.43 -10.85
C GLY A 147 4.94 19.19 -11.02
N ASP A 148 4.06 18.70 -11.88
CA ASP A 148 2.78 19.32 -12.17
C ASP A 148 1.77 19.28 -11.01
N ALA A 149 1.94 18.35 -10.07
CA ALA A 149 1.12 18.32 -8.87
C ALA A 149 1.20 19.61 -8.04
N LYS A 150 2.31 20.36 -8.12
CA LYS A 150 2.44 21.67 -7.47
C LYS A 150 1.41 22.69 -7.96
N LYS A 151 0.91 22.53 -9.19
CA LYS A 151 -0.07 23.41 -9.82
C LYS A 151 -1.51 22.92 -9.66
N ASP A 152 -1.69 21.78 -8.99
CA ASP A 152 -3.01 21.18 -8.82
C ASP A 152 -3.99 22.11 -8.12
N LYS A 153 -5.22 22.17 -8.62
CA LYS A 153 -6.35 22.91 -8.06
C LYS A 153 -7.61 22.05 -7.93
N SER A 154 -7.49 20.73 -8.20
CA SER A 154 -8.62 19.80 -8.11
C SER A 154 -8.99 19.46 -6.66
N GLY A 155 -8.08 19.71 -5.71
CA GLY A 155 -8.18 19.26 -4.32
C GLY A 155 -7.47 17.93 -4.07
N PHE A 156 -6.83 17.34 -5.07
CA PHE A 156 -5.93 16.20 -4.88
C PHE A 156 -4.75 16.57 -3.98
N VAL A 157 -4.13 17.72 -4.21
CA VAL A 157 -3.07 18.27 -3.35
C VAL A 157 -3.68 19.09 -2.24
N ILE A 158 -3.33 18.74 -1.00
CA ILE A 158 -3.81 19.42 0.20
C ILE A 158 -2.97 20.69 0.44
N ASP A 159 -3.65 21.78 0.64
CA ASP A 159 -3.05 23.04 1.09
C ASP A 159 -3.43 23.26 2.55
N VAL A 160 -2.45 23.09 3.44
CA VAL A 160 -2.69 23.22 4.88
C VAL A 160 -2.81 24.67 5.34
N ASN A 161 -2.42 25.64 4.52
CA ASN A 161 -2.47 27.07 4.84
C ASN A 161 -3.84 27.70 4.49
N LEU A 162 -4.71 26.94 3.81
CA LEU A 162 -6.06 27.39 3.40
C LEU A 162 -7.19 26.84 4.28
N ASN A 163 -6.87 26.07 5.34
CA ASN A 163 -7.85 25.46 6.25
C ASN A 163 -7.72 26.02 7.66
#